data_e309b06d877f14c1e348ca0f6f7c394c
#
_entry.id   e309b06d877f14c1e348ca0f6f7c394c
#
_cell.length_a   1.000
_cell.length_b   1.000
_cell.length_c   1.000
_cell.angle_alpha   90.00
_cell.angle_beta   90.00
_cell.angle_gamma   90.00
#
_symmetry.space_group_name_H-M   'P 1'
#
loop_
_entity.id
_entity.type
_entity.pdbx_description
1 polymer ?
#
loop_
_entity_poly.entity_id
_entity_poly.type
_entity_poly.pdbx_seq_one_letter_code
_entity_poly.pdbx_strand_id
1 'polypeptide(L)'
;MKRTLDFYVGVLGMPLVHALKVPPGLGTGPGNRGNPPFENIRHYFLDAGGDSLLAFFELPDGATPKADRNAVGTMQHVSFAVSEGEFNRLKTRIEQAGLPYLGPVNVGCDTWSMYFFDPNGIRLEFSHQKEAEPRVVERWRQTKAEALGELRTLCDDANWLETMVAHLPERR
;
A
#
# COMPACT_ATOMS: atom_id res chain seq x y z
N MET A 1 17.09 7.94 5.63
CA MET A 1 16.03 8.78 5.01
C MET A 1 16.40 9.31 3.63
N LYS A 2 17.59 9.90 3.40
CA LYS A 2 17.96 10.44 2.08
C LYS A 2 17.67 9.46 0.92
N ARG A 3 18.10 8.21 1.02
CA ARG A 3 17.88 7.17 0.00
C ARG A 3 16.38 6.90 -0.25
N THR A 4 15.54 6.98 0.77
CA THR A 4 14.08 6.86 0.65
C THR A 4 13.51 8.04 -0.16
N LEU A 5 13.89 9.26 0.17
CA LEU A 5 13.42 10.45 -0.57
C LEU A 5 13.94 10.48 -2.00
N ASP A 6 15.21 10.13 -2.26
CA ASP A 6 15.76 10.01 -3.62
C ASP A 6 14.94 9.03 -4.48
N PHE A 7 14.45 7.95 -3.86
CA PHE A 7 13.62 6.95 -4.54
C PHE A 7 12.19 7.47 -4.80
N TYR A 8 11.48 7.88 -3.75
CA TYR A 8 10.07 8.27 -3.91
C TYR A 8 9.89 9.58 -4.69
N VAL A 9 10.71 10.57 -4.43
CA VAL A 9 10.67 11.85 -5.16
C VAL A 9 11.37 11.73 -6.51
N GLY A 10 12.60 11.20 -6.53
CA GLY A 10 13.44 11.14 -7.72
C GLY A 10 12.98 10.09 -8.73
N VAL A 11 12.78 8.83 -8.31
CA VAL A 11 12.40 7.73 -9.20
C VAL A 11 10.89 7.70 -9.42
N LEU A 12 10.08 7.65 -8.36
CA LEU A 12 8.63 7.53 -8.52
C LEU A 12 7.94 8.86 -8.86
N GLY A 13 8.55 10.00 -8.51
CA GLY A 13 8.00 11.32 -8.80
C GLY A 13 6.88 11.75 -7.86
N MET A 14 6.83 11.17 -6.65
CA MET A 14 5.92 11.59 -5.59
C MET A 14 6.45 12.86 -4.94
N PRO A 15 5.80 14.03 -5.05
CA PRO A 15 6.34 15.26 -4.49
C PRO A 15 6.43 15.22 -2.96
N LEU A 16 7.52 15.76 -2.41
CA LEU A 16 7.59 16.03 -0.97
C LEU A 16 6.65 17.20 -0.65
N VAL A 17 5.67 16.95 0.23
CA VAL A 17 4.67 17.94 0.66
C VAL A 17 5.09 18.62 1.95
N HIS A 18 5.60 17.84 2.92
CA HIS A 18 5.92 18.35 4.23
C HIS A 18 7.05 17.55 4.90
N ALA A 19 7.87 18.24 5.69
CA ALA A 19 8.89 17.62 6.52
C ALA A 19 8.94 18.37 7.85
N LEU A 20 8.93 17.61 8.94
CA LEU A 20 9.01 18.19 10.29
C LEU A 20 9.87 17.33 11.20
N LYS A 21 10.38 17.95 12.26
CA LYS A 21 10.92 17.24 13.42
C LYS A 21 9.76 16.97 14.37
N VAL A 22 9.59 15.72 14.78
CA VAL A 22 8.53 15.35 15.72
C VAL A 22 8.82 16.03 17.07
N PRO A 23 7.90 16.85 17.61
CA PRO A 23 8.08 17.47 18.91
C PRO A 23 8.18 16.42 20.03
N PRO A 24 8.93 16.71 21.10
CA PRO A 24 8.98 15.83 22.26
C PRO A 24 7.58 15.50 22.80
N GLY A 25 7.33 14.23 23.11
CA GLY A 25 6.06 13.76 23.66
C GLY A 25 4.98 13.38 22.63
N LEU A 26 5.09 13.76 21.36
CA LEU A 26 4.11 13.38 20.34
C LEU A 26 4.31 11.96 19.79
N GLY A 27 5.48 11.36 19.96
CA GLY A 27 5.77 10.00 19.55
C GLY A 27 5.34 8.90 20.54
N THR A 28 4.75 9.26 21.67
CA THR A 28 4.50 8.36 22.82
C THR A 28 3.05 7.92 22.98
N GLY A 29 2.25 7.97 21.92
CA GLY A 29 0.88 7.46 21.95
C GLY A 29 0.79 5.98 22.33
N PRO A 30 -0.40 5.49 22.76
CA PRO A 30 -0.62 4.07 23.07
C PRO A 30 -0.16 3.19 21.88
N GLY A 31 0.76 2.27 22.12
CA GLY A 31 1.33 1.40 21.10
C GLY A 31 2.61 1.93 20.43
N ASN A 32 2.97 3.20 20.61
CA ASN A 32 4.16 3.81 20.01
C ASN A 32 5.32 3.99 21.00
N ARG A 33 5.37 3.15 22.01
CA ARG A 33 6.47 3.10 22.99
C ARG A 33 7.65 2.30 22.44
N GLY A 34 8.11 2.67 21.24
CA GLY A 34 9.30 2.03 20.69
C GLY A 34 10.50 2.20 21.61
N ASN A 35 11.37 1.22 21.64
CA ASN A 35 12.69 1.32 22.23
C ASN A 35 13.70 1.24 21.07
N PRO A 36 14.39 2.30 20.72
CA PRO A 36 14.43 3.64 21.33
C PRO A 36 13.14 4.45 21.06
N PRO A 37 12.82 5.46 21.91
CA PRO A 37 11.62 6.27 21.75
C PRO A 37 11.68 7.09 20.44
N PHE A 38 10.53 7.27 19.80
CA PHE A 38 10.39 8.03 18.54
C PHE A 38 10.45 9.57 18.77
N GLU A 39 11.03 10.01 19.85
CA GLU A 39 11.21 11.44 20.15
C GLU A 39 12.36 12.02 19.34
N ASN A 40 12.16 13.23 18.85
CA ASN A 40 13.14 13.97 18.03
C ASN A 40 13.47 13.37 16.65
N ILE A 41 12.74 12.38 16.18
CA ILE A 41 12.87 11.87 14.81
C ILE A 41 12.21 12.82 13.82
N ARG A 42 12.53 12.67 12.55
CA ARG A 42 11.91 13.44 11.47
C ARG A 42 10.78 12.65 10.82
N HIS A 43 9.77 13.38 10.38
CA HIS A 43 8.62 12.83 9.67
C HIS A 43 8.47 13.54 8.32
N TYR A 44 8.27 12.78 7.27
CA TYR A 44 8.22 13.25 5.89
C TYR A 44 6.93 12.79 5.25
N PHE A 45 6.29 13.67 4.50
CA PHE A 45 5.03 13.40 3.82
C PHE A 45 5.18 13.64 2.33
N LEU A 46 4.78 12.66 1.56
CA LEU A 46 4.82 12.67 0.10
C LEU A 46 3.40 12.62 -0.45
N ASP A 47 3.15 13.33 -1.54
CA ASP A 47 1.89 13.24 -2.26
C ASP A 47 1.78 11.87 -2.95
N ALA A 48 0.82 11.06 -2.53
CA ALA A 48 0.53 9.75 -3.11
C ALA A 48 -0.60 9.79 -4.15
N GLY A 49 -1.09 10.98 -4.46
CA GLY A 49 -2.21 11.22 -5.38
C GLY A 49 -3.58 11.20 -4.70
N GLY A 50 -4.56 11.80 -5.38
CA GLY A 50 -5.88 12.02 -4.80
C GLY A 50 -5.78 12.91 -3.55
N ASP A 51 -6.38 12.50 -2.45
CA ASP A 51 -6.30 13.15 -1.14
C ASP A 51 -5.52 12.28 -0.14
N SER A 52 -4.42 11.65 -0.60
CA SER A 52 -3.65 10.70 0.18
C SER A 52 -2.19 11.10 0.30
N LEU A 53 -1.63 10.95 1.50
CA LEU A 53 -0.22 11.15 1.79
C LEU A 53 0.45 9.83 2.15
N LEU A 54 1.64 9.60 1.62
CA LEU A 54 2.55 8.56 2.08
C LEU A 54 3.56 9.16 3.06
N ALA A 55 3.60 8.65 4.28
CA ALA A 55 4.39 9.21 5.34
C ALA A 55 5.50 8.28 5.82
N PHE A 56 6.69 8.84 6.08
CA PHE A 56 7.86 8.11 6.56
C PHE A 56 8.42 8.74 7.81
N PHE A 57 8.67 7.91 8.81
CA PHE A 57 9.50 8.30 9.95
C PHE A 57 10.96 7.92 9.70
N GLU A 58 11.86 8.81 10.05
CA GLU A 58 13.27 8.49 10.21
C GLU A 58 13.44 7.71 11.52
N LEU A 59 13.83 6.45 11.42
CA LEU A 59 14.03 5.64 12.61
C LEU A 59 15.31 6.05 13.33
N PRO A 60 15.30 6.11 14.68
CA PRO A 60 16.48 6.40 15.46
C PRO A 60 17.50 5.26 15.39
N ASP A 61 18.75 5.56 15.74
CA ASP A 61 19.80 4.54 15.91
C ASP A 61 19.37 3.50 16.93
N GLY A 62 19.64 2.23 16.65
CA GLY A 62 19.24 1.11 17.50
C GLY A 62 17.77 0.66 17.32
N ALA A 63 17.06 1.19 16.33
CA ALA A 63 15.73 0.68 15.97
C ALA A 63 15.79 -0.83 15.61
N THR A 64 14.71 -1.54 15.91
CA THR A 64 14.59 -2.97 15.58
C THR A 64 14.79 -3.19 14.08
N PRO A 65 15.60 -4.19 13.69
CA PRO A 65 15.79 -4.55 12.29
C PRO A 65 14.47 -4.90 11.61
N LYS A 66 14.46 -4.78 10.29
CA LYS A 66 13.32 -5.14 9.46
C LYS A 66 12.86 -6.57 9.74
N ALA A 67 11.57 -6.74 10.04
CA ALA A 67 10.93 -8.04 10.18
C ALA A 67 10.64 -8.69 8.80
N ASP A 68 10.33 -9.99 8.79
CA ASP A 68 9.80 -10.66 7.62
C ASP A 68 8.43 -10.05 7.27
N ARG A 69 8.28 -9.58 6.03
CA ARG A 69 7.01 -8.97 5.56
C ARG A 69 5.81 -9.93 5.57
N ASN A 70 6.06 -11.24 5.63
CA ASN A 70 5.01 -12.26 5.69
C ASN A 70 4.66 -12.66 7.14
N ALA A 71 5.31 -12.06 8.14
CA ALA A 71 4.93 -12.27 9.53
C ALA A 71 3.61 -11.57 9.87
N VAL A 72 2.86 -12.14 10.81
CA VAL A 72 1.62 -11.53 11.31
C VAL A 72 1.92 -10.14 11.89
N GLY A 73 1.13 -9.15 11.53
CA GLY A 73 1.30 -7.76 11.98
C GLY A 73 2.29 -6.94 11.16
N THR A 74 2.87 -7.49 10.09
CA THR A 74 3.71 -6.74 9.15
C THR A 74 2.98 -6.44 7.86
N MET A 75 3.42 -5.40 7.15
CA MET A 75 2.86 -5.04 5.84
C MET A 75 3.51 -5.90 4.75
N GLN A 76 2.70 -6.73 4.09
CA GLN A 76 3.15 -7.59 2.99
C GLN A 76 3.52 -6.77 1.76
N HIS A 77 2.66 -5.82 1.33
CA HIS A 77 2.90 -4.81 0.30
C HIS A 77 1.89 -3.66 0.44
N VAL A 78 2.15 -2.58 -0.29
CA VAL A 78 1.20 -1.49 -0.48
C VAL A 78 0.92 -1.32 -1.97
N SER A 79 -0.35 -1.23 -2.34
CA SER A 79 -0.81 -1.05 -3.72
C SER A 79 -1.36 0.37 -3.92
N PHE A 80 -0.97 0.99 -5.03
CA PHE A 80 -1.46 2.29 -5.47
C PHE A 80 -2.20 2.12 -6.79
N ALA A 81 -3.47 2.55 -6.82
CA ALA A 81 -4.22 2.62 -8.06
C ALA A 81 -3.83 3.88 -8.85
N VAL A 82 -3.47 3.69 -10.12
CA VAL A 82 -3.05 4.77 -11.02
C VAL A 82 -3.77 4.68 -12.35
N SER A 83 -3.75 5.74 -13.15
CA SER A 83 -4.22 5.65 -14.53
C SER A 83 -3.27 4.82 -15.38
N GLU A 84 -3.74 4.30 -16.53
CA GLU A 84 -2.90 3.56 -17.47
C GLU A 84 -1.70 4.42 -17.96
N GLY A 85 -1.92 5.70 -18.22
CA GLY A 85 -0.84 6.60 -18.62
C GLY A 85 0.22 6.77 -17.54
N GLU A 86 -0.21 6.91 -16.28
CA GLU A 86 0.70 6.97 -15.14
C GLU A 86 1.44 5.65 -14.90
N PHE A 87 0.76 4.52 -15.03
CA PHE A 87 1.36 3.20 -14.93
C PHE A 87 2.51 3.02 -15.94
N ASN A 88 2.28 3.38 -17.19
CA ASN A 88 3.30 3.29 -18.25
C ASN A 88 4.47 4.26 -17.98
N ARG A 89 4.19 5.46 -17.50
CA ARG A 89 5.21 6.43 -17.10
C ARG A 89 6.07 5.90 -15.94
N LEU A 90 5.45 5.36 -14.90
CA LEU A 90 6.13 4.77 -13.75
C LEU A 90 6.98 3.56 -14.15
N LYS A 91 6.45 2.69 -15.01
CA LYS A 91 7.19 1.56 -15.57
C LYS A 91 8.47 2.01 -16.24
N THR A 92 8.39 3.01 -17.13
CA THR A 92 9.56 3.58 -17.81
C THR A 92 10.59 4.12 -16.81
N ARG A 93 10.16 4.83 -15.77
CA ARG A 93 11.05 5.38 -14.74
C ARG A 93 11.75 4.29 -13.93
N ILE A 94 11.05 3.22 -13.58
CA ILE A 94 11.59 2.05 -12.89
C ILE A 94 12.66 1.36 -13.75
N GLU A 95 12.39 1.19 -15.04
CA GLU A 95 13.34 0.63 -16.02
C GLU A 95 14.59 1.51 -16.17
N GLN A 96 14.41 2.81 -16.30
CA GLN A 96 15.52 3.78 -16.40
C GLN A 96 16.37 3.82 -15.13
N ALA A 97 15.77 3.59 -13.97
CA ALA A 97 16.48 3.49 -12.71
C ALA A 97 17.16 2.12 -12.50
N GLY A 98 17.02 1.17 -13.44
CA GLY A 98 17.60 -0.17 -13.35
C GLY A 98 17.02 -1.03 -12.22
N LEU A 99 15.80 -0.74 -11.78
CA LEU A 99 15.17 -1.47 -10.70
C LEU A 99 14.53 -2.75 -11.21
N PRO A 100 14.76 -3.89 -10.54
CA PRO A 100 14.05 -5.12 -10.88
C PRO A 100 12.58 -5.02 -10.49
N TYR A 101 11.70 -5.47 -11.38
CA TYR A 101 10.26 -5.52 -11.13
C TYR A 101 9.62 -6.77 -11.76
N LEU A 102 8.47 -7.16 -11.23
CA LEU A 102 7.60 -8.21 -11.78
C LEU A 102 6.39 -7.56 -12.44
N GLY A 103 6.05 -7.96 -13.62
CA GLY A 103 4.88 -7.46 -14.34
C GLY A 103 5.23 -6.77 -15.66
N PRO A 104 4.26 -6.13 -16.34
CA PRO A 104 2.84 -6.12 -16.00
C PRO A 104 2.19 -7.50 -15.99
N VAL A 105 1.41 -7.81 -14.97
CA VAL A 105 0.61 -9.04 -14.87
C VAL A 105 -0.85 -8.70 -14.65
N ASN A 106 -1.75 -9.44 -15.29
CA ASN A 106 -3.18 -9.34 -15.02
C ASN A 106 -3.50 -10.13 -13.75
N VAL A 107 -3.99 -9.44 -12.72
CA VAL A 107 -4.33 -10.03 -11.42
C VAL A 107 -5.82 -10.34 -11.27
N GLY A 108 -6.60 -10.17 -12.34
CA GLY A 108 -8.03 -10.39 -12.40
C GLY A 108 -8.83 -9.10 -12.65
N CYS A 109 -10.07 -9.23 -13.08
CA CYS A 109 -10.99 -8.11 -13.35
C CYS A 109 -10.36 -6.98 -14.19
N ASP A 110 -9.57 -7.35 -15.23
CA ASP A 110 -8.80 -6.42 -16.08
C ASP A 110 -7.88 -5.45 -15.32
N THR A 111 -7.45 -5.85 -14.14
CA THR A 111 -6.47 -5.10 -13.35
C THR A 111 -5.07 -5.57 -13.67
N TRP A 112 -4.23 -4.65 -14.12
CA TRP A 112 -2.84 -4.89 -14.45
C TRP A 112 -1.94 -4.32 -13.38
N SER A 113 -1.02 -5.12 -12.87
CA SER A 113 -0.14 -4.76 -11.77
C SER A 113 1.33 -4.94 -12.09
N MET A 114 2.18 -4.11 -11.49
CA MET A 114 3.62 -4.31 -11.42
C MET A 114 4.11 -4.19 -9.98
N TYR A 115 5.09 -5.02 -9.63
CA TYR A 115 5.61 -5.17 -8.27
C TYR A 115 7.11 -4.95 -8.23
N PHE A 116 7.59 -4.18 -7.27
CA PHE A 116 9.01 -3.91 -7.04
C PHE A 116 9.26 -3.60 -5.56
N PHE A 117 10.50 -3.35 -5.20
CA PHE A 117 10.85 -3.03 -3.82
C PHE A 117 11.40 -1.62 -3.69
N ASP A 118 10.99 -0.92 -2.64
CA ASP A 118 11.62 0.33 -2.24
C ASP A 118 12.98 0.09 -1.57
N PRO A 119 13.79 1.14 -1.32
CA PRO A 119 15.09 0.99 -0.65
C PRO A 119 15.04 0.44 0.77
N ASN A 120 13.88 0.47 1.42
CA ASN A 120 13.67 -0.08 2.75
C ASN A 120 13.23 -1.55 2.70
N GLY A 121 13.03 -2.09 1.47
CA GLY A 121 12.56 -3.43 1.22
C GLY A 121 11.06 -3.61 1.44
N ILE A 122 10.29 -2.53 1.36
CA ILE A 122 8.84 -2.58 1.27
C ILE A 122 8.47 -2.96 -0.16
N ARG A 123 7.62 -3.97 -0.32
CA ARG A 123 7.07 -4.32 -1.62
C ARG A 123 6.00 -3.31 -2.00
N LEU A 124 6.16 -2.71 -3.17
CA LEU A 124 5.20 -1.78 -3.76
C LEU A 124 4.50 -2.46 -4.93
N GLU A 125 3.26 -2.07 -5.13
CA GLU A 125 2.46 -2.42 -6.30
C GLU A 125 1.89 -1.13 -6.89
N PHE A 126 2.01 -0.98 -8.20
CA PHE A 126 1.17 -0.07 -8.97
C PHE A 126 0.19 -0.87 -9.79
N SER A 127 -1.08 -0.51 -9.73
CA SER A 127 -2.13 -1.17 -10.48
C SER A 127 -2.96 -0.17 -11.28
N HIS A 128 -3.36 -0.57 -12.47
CA HIS A 128 -4.32 0.18 -13.26
C HIS A 128 -5.38 -0.75 -13.84
N GLN A 129 -6.53 -0.19 -14.16
CA GLN A 129 -7.56 -0.85 -14.95
C GLN A 129 -7.58 -0.25 -16.34
N LYS A 130 -7.77 -1.12 -17.34
CA LYS A 130 -7.78 -0.73 -18.75
C LYS A 130 -8.88 0.26 -19.09
N GLU A 131 -9.98 0.19 -18.35
CA GLU A 131 -11.13 1.08 -18.47
C GLU A 131 -11.42 1.73 -17.11
N ALA A 132 -11.71 3.01 -17.10
CA ALA A 132 -11.98 3.75 -15.87
C ALA A 132 -13.35 3.42 -15.24
N GLU A 133 -14.29 2.92 -16.05
CA GLU A 133 -15.65 2.58 -15.62
C GLU A 133 -16.00 1.12 -15.99
N PRO A 134 -16.76 0.43 -15.13
CA PRO A 134 -17.13 0.84 -13.77
C PRO A 134 -15.92 0.90 -12.83
N ARG A 135 -16.08 1.63 -11.70
CA ARG A 135 -15.01 1.76 -10.68
C ARG A 135 -14.48 0.39 -10.23
N VAL A 136 -13.22 0.35 -9.79
CA VAL A 136 -12.54 -0.87 -9.34
C VAL A 136 -13.37 -1.68 -8.33
N VAL A 137 -14.00 -1.01 -7.37
CA VAL A 137 -14.86 -1.65 -6.37
C VAL A 137 -16.02 -2.42 -7.01
N GLU A 138 -16.63 -1.87 -8.05
CA GLU A 138 -17.76 -2.52 -8.74
C GLU A 138 -17.31 -3.73 -9.55
N ARG A 139 -16.14 -3.66 -10.16
CA ARG A 139 -15.59 -4.81 -10.93
C ARG A 139 -15.20 -5.98 -10.04
N TRP A 140 -14.66 -5.69 -8.84
CA TRP A 140 -14.25 -6.70 -7.88
C TRP A 140 -15.39 -7.21 -6.99
N ARG A 141 -16.56 -6.57 -7.06
CA ARG A 141 -17.71 -6.94 -6.23
C ARG A 141 -18.23 -8.31 -6.63
N GLN A 142 -18.18 -9.25 -5.72
CA GLN A 142 -18.77 -10.60 -5.86
C GLN A 142 -20.27 -10.55 -5.57
N THR A 143 -20.99 -11.61 -5.97
CA THR A 143 -22.33 -11.91 -5.45
C THR A 143 -22.24 -12.46 -4.03
N LYS A 144 -23.36 -12.41 -3.29
CA LYS A 144 -23.47 -13.05 -1.98
C LYS A 144 -23.09 -14.52 -2.02
N ALA A 145 -23.58 -15.27 -3.02
CA ALA A 145 -23.34 -16.71 -3.14
C ALA A 145 -21.84 -17.03 -3.33
N GLU A 146 -21.15 -16.26 -4.17
CA GLU A 146 -19.70 -16.43 -4.40
C GLU A 146 -18.92 -16.16 -3.12
N ALA A 147 -19.20 -15.04 -2.43
CA ALA A 147 -18.52 -14.70 -1.19
C ALA A 147 -18.80 -15.71 -0.06
N LEU A 148 -20.04 -16.17 0.09
CA LEU A 148 -20.40 -17.18 1.09
C LEU A 148 -19.66 -18.50 0.86
N GLY A 149 -19.41 -18.88 -0.39
CA GLY A 149 -18.62 -20.08 -0.72
C GLY A 149 -17.24 -20.07 -0.04
N GLU A 150 -16.55 -18.94 -0.10
CA GLU A 150 -15.23 -18.77 0.53
C GLU A 150 -15.32 -18.56 2.05
N LEU A 151 -16.23 -17.69 2.52
CA LEU A 151 -16.34 -17.34 3.93
C LEU A 151 -16.71 -18.52 4.84
N ARG A 152 -17.48 -19.49 4.34
CA ARG A 152 -17.80 -20.73 5.08
C ARG A 152 -16.60 -21.59 5.38
N THR A 153 -15.51 -21.44 4.67
CA THR A 153 -14.24 -22.10 5.02
C THR A 153 -13.60 -21.55 6.30
N LEU A 154 -14.01 -20.35 6.72
CA LEU A 154 -13.51 -19.66 7.91
C LEU A 154 -14.44 -19.84 9.12
N CYS A 155 -15.75 -19.77 8.91
CA CYS A 155 -16.74 -19.78 9.97
C CYS A 155 -18.12 -20.18 9.44
N ASP A 156 -18.85 -21.01 10.21
CA ASP A 156 -20.22 -21.45 9.90
C ASP A 156 -21.30 -20.65 10.65
N ASP A 157 -20.93 -19.60 11.40
CA ASP A 157 -21.90 -18.76 12.12
C ASP A 157 -22.75 -17.97 11.12
N ALA A 158 -24.04 -18.29 11.09
CA ALA A 158 -24.98 -17.72 10.12
C ALA A 158 -25.13 -16.19 10.26
N ASN A 159 -25.13 -15.67 11.49
CA ASN A 159 -25.27 -14.23 11.73
C ASN A 159 -24.02 -13.48 11.28
N TRP A 160 -22.84 -14.04 11.55
CA TRP A 160 -21.58 -13.47 11.07
C TRP A 160 -21.53 -13.46 9.54
N LEU A 161 -21.85 -14.60 8.91
CA LEU A 161 -21.85 -14.72 7.44
C LEU A 161 -22.81 -13.69 6.81
N GLU A 162 -24.05 -13.59 7.30
CA GLU A 162 -25.02 -12.62 6.77
C GLU A 162 -24.52 -11.18 6.94
N THR A 163 -23.91 -10.86 8.07
CA THR A 163 -23.32 -9.53 8.31
C THR A 163 -22.21 -9.21 7.30
N MET A 164 -21.32 -10.17 7.01
CA MET A 164 -20.22 -9.96 6.07
C MET A 164 -20.70 -9.69 4.65
N VAL A 165 -21.77 -10.34 4.21
CA VAL A 165 -22.26 -10.25 2.83
C VAL A 165 -23.46 -9.32 2.64
N ALA A 166 -23.93 -8.64 3.69
CA ALA A 166 -25.12 -7.82 3.65
C ALA A 166 -25.15 -6.74 2.56
N HIS A 167 -23.99 -6.21 2.18
CA HIS A 167 -23.82 -5.18 1.16
C HIS A 167 -23.57 -5.72 -0.26
N LEU A 168 -23.46 -7.04 -0.42
CA LEU A 168 -23.21 -7.65 -1.70
C LEU A 168 -24.52 -7.93 -2.46
N PRO A 169 -24.50 -7.85 -3.81
CA PRO A 169 -25.67 -8.14 -4.62
C PRO A 169 -25.99 -9.64 -4.64
N GLU A 170 -27.26 -9.98 -4.80
CA GLU A 170 -27.71 -11.38 -4.99
C GLU A 170 -27.25 -11.93 -6.34
N ARG A 171 -27.20 -11.07 -7.37
CA ARG A 171 -26.81 -11.40 -8.75
C ARG A 171 -25.98 -10.27 -9.34
N ARG A 172 -25.13 -10.61 -10.31
CA ARG A 172 -24.44 -9.63 -11.17
C ARG A 172 -25.38 -9.09 -12.23
#